data_371d68ea1e5684a7c2c08e225572f572
#
_entry.id   371d68ea1e5684a7c2c08e225572f572
#
_cell.length_a   1.000
_cell.length_b   1.000
_cell.length_c   1.000
_cell.angle_alpha   90.00
_cell.angle_beta   90.00
_cell.angle_gamma   90.00
#
_symmetry.space_group_name_H-M   'P 1'
#
loop_
_entity.id
_entity.type
_entity.pdbx_description
1 polymer ?
#
loop_
_entity_poly.entity_id
_entity_poly.type
_entity_poly.pdbx_seq_one_letter_code
_entity_poly.pdbx_strand_id
1 'polypeptide(L)'
;IMPTNSHNPEPLTTSNAAVVFVDNQVGLMTGIRDYSIAELKHNIVGLAKAARALDLPVVTTTTSSETLWGPAIPELQAALPGQSFIDRTTVNAWDDPRVEAAIRATGRNKLVFAGLSLEVCAAFPAMRAVREGFEAYVAVDACGTFDMTKRETGIVRLNQSGVVTVDASSLMIEILGDNASPKAPEVY
;
A
#
# COMPACT_ATOMS: atom_id res chain seq x y z
N ILE A 1 -8.05 -14.35 32.38
CA ILE A 1 -8.70 -13.10 31.93
C ILE A 1 -8.02 -12.74 30.64
N MET A 2 -8.65 -13.04 29.50
CA MET A 2 -8.17 -12.55 28.21
C MET A 2 -8.41 -11.04 28.17
N PRO A 3 -7.43 -10.25 27.72
CA PRO A 3 -7.68 -8.84 27.49
C PRO A 3 -8.73 -8.74 26.37
N THR A 4 -9.86 -8.15 26.68
CA THR A 4 -10.85 -7.75 25.69
C THR A 4 -10.23 -6.61 24.88
N ASN A 5 -9.49 -6.96 23.84
CA ASN A 5 -9.10 -6.00 22.81
C ASN A 5 -10.36 -5.72 21.98
N SER A 6 -11.27 -4.92 22.52
CA SER A 6 -12.30 -4.26 21.74
C SER A 6 -11.59 -3.17 20.92
N HIS A 7 -10.81 -3.60 19.93
CA HIS A 7 -10.27 -2.71 18.93
C HIS A 7 -11.45 -2.34 18.02
N ASN A 8 -12.13 -1.25 18.37
CA ASN A 8 -12.95 -0.52 17.43
C ASN A 8 -12.05 0.58 16.87
N PRO A 9 -11.32 0.32 15.79
CA PRO A 9 -10.38 1.30 15.26
C PRO A 9 -11.16 2.53 14.83
N GLU A 10 -10.62 3.68 15.15
CA GLU A 10 -11.08 4.94 14.58
C GLU A 10 -11.10 4.81 13.05
N PRO A 11 -12.16 5.25 12.35
CA PRO A 11 -12.23 5.16 10.89
C PRO A 11 -11.04 5.85 10.20
N LEU A 12 -10.67 5.33 9.02
CA LEU A 12 -9.74 6.02 8.13
C LEU A 12 -10.34 7.33 7.64
N THR A 13 -9.53 8.38 7.65
CA THR A 13 -9.92 9.72 7.20
C THR A 13 -8.78 10.37 6.41
N THR A 14 -9.08 11.47 5.73
CA THR A 14 -8.04 12.26 5.03
C THR A 14 -7.00 12.86 6.00
N SER A 15 -7.33 12.99 7.28
CA SER A 15 -6.43 13.57 8.28
C SER A 15 -5.53 12.55 8.99
N ASN A 16 -5.88 11.25 8.96
CA ASN A 16 -5.12 10.22 9.69
C ASN A 16 -4.46 9.16 8.79
N ALA A 17 -4.78 9.11 7.49
CA ALA A 17 -4.29 8.11 6.56
C ALA A 17 -3.19 8.62 5.61
N ALA A 18 -2.25 7.73 5.25
CA ALA A 18 -1.29 7.88 4.17
C ALA A 18 -1.19 6.59 3.36
N VAL A 19 -0.76 6.68 2.11
CA VAL A 19 -0.60 5.52 1.22
C VAL A 19 0.88 5.29 0.93
N VAL A 20 1.31 4.03 1.00
CA VAL A 20 2.69 3.61 0.76
C VAL A 20 2.71 2.58 -0.37
N PHE A 21 3.23 2.97 -1.53
CA PHE A 21 3.44 2.07 -2.67
C PHE A 21 4.84 1.48 -2.61
N VAL A 22 4.93 0.15 -2.57
CA VAL A 22 6.17 -0.58 -2.39
C VAL A 22 6.45 -1.47 -3.59
N ASP A 23 7.51 -1.16 -4.33
CA ASP A 23 8.08 -2.01 -5.38
C ASP A 23 7.09 -2.37 -6.51
N ASN A 24 6.26 -1.42 -6.91
CA ASN A 24 5.38 -1.58 -8.08
C ASN A 24 6.20 -1.43 -9.36
N GLN A 25 7.10 -2.40 -9.64
CA GLN A 25 8.12 -2.35 -10.67
C GLN A 25 7.82 -3.28 -11.86
N VAL A 26 8.30 -2.90 -13.03
CA VAL A 26 8.04 -3.62 -14.29
C VAL A 26 8.53 -5.07 -14.24
N GLY A 27 9.70 -5.33 -13.66
CA GLY A 27 10.27 -6.68 -13.55
C GLY A 27 9.46 -7.58 -12.62
N LEU A 28 8.99 -7.08 -11.49
CA LEU A 28 8.11 -7.82 -10.58
C LEU A 28 6.74 -8.10 -11.21
N MET A 29 6.21 -7.14 -11.97
CA MET A 29 4.94 -7.29 -12.67
C MET A 29 4.93 -8.49 -13.63
N THR A 30 6.04 -8.82 -14.26
CA THR A 30 6.13 -9.97 -15.19
C THR A 30 5.93 -11.33 -14.52
N GLY A 31 6.18 -11.42 -13.23
CA GLY A 31 6.04 -12.66 -12.43
C GLY A 31 4.63 -12.90 -11.87
N ILE A 32 3.74 -11.92 -11.91
CA ILE A 32 2.41 -11.98 -11.28
C ILE A 32 1.56 -13.10 -11.94
N ARG A 33 0.85 -13.88 -11.10
CA ARG A 33 0.02 -15.03 -11.51
C ARG A 33 -1.32 -15.11 -10.79
N ASP A 34 -1.56 -14.30 -9.77
CA ASP A 34 -2.81 -14.30 -8.98
C ASP A 34 -3.87 -13.32 -9.52
N TYR A 35 -3.46 -12.34 -10.33
CA TYR A 35 -4.32 -11.41 -11.05
C TYR A 35 -3.94 -11.33 -12.53
N SER A 36 -4.87 -10.92 -13.39
CA SER A 36 -4.49 -10.41 -14.69
C SER A 36 -3.69 -9.12 -14.52
N ILE A 37 -2.67 -8.92 -15.36
CA ILE A 37 -1.83 -7.70 -15.29
C ILE A 37 -2.68 -6.43 -15.48
N ALA A 38 -3.69 -6.48 -16.35
CA ALA A 38 -4.57 -5.35 -16.60
C ALA A 38 -5.39 -4.98 -15.36
N GLU A 39 -5.97 -5.97 -14.69
CA GLU A 39 -6.75 -5.76 -13.47
C GLU A 39 -5.89 -5.23 -12.33
N LEU A 40 -4.73 -5.84 -12.10
CA LEU A 40 -3.81 -5.39 -11.07
C LEU A 40 -3.34 -3.93 -11.29
N LYS A 41 -2.97 -3.59 -12.54
CA LYS A 41 -2.61 -2.21 -12.89
C LYS A 41 -3.77 -1.25 -12.68
N HIS A 42 -5.00 -1.65 -13.04
CA HIS A 42 -6.20 -0.85 -12.80
C HIS A 42 -6.37 -0.53 -11.31
N ASN A 43 -6.24 -1.52 -10.45
CA ASN A 43 -6.38 -1.36 -8.99
C ASN A 43 -5.26 -0.48 -8.39
N ILE A 44 -4.01 -0.69 -8.82
CA ILE A 44 -2.87 0.14 -8.37
C ILE A 44 -3.08 1.61 -8.78
N VAL A 45 -3.43 1.85 -10.03
CA VAL A 45 -3.66 3.20 -10.56
C VAL A 45 -4.89 3.84 -9.92
N GLY A 46 -5.96 3.08 -9.72
CA GLY A 46 -7.16 3.53 -9.02
C GLY A 46 -6.85 4.00 -7.61
N LEU A 47 -6.12 3.20 -6.84
CA LEU A 47 -5.65 3.58 -5.50
C LEU A 47 -4.81 4.86 -5.51
N ALA A 48 -3.90 4.99 -6.47
CA ALA A 48 -3.03 6.15 -6.58
C ALA A 48 -3.80 7.44 -6.93
N LYS A 49 -4.74 7.35 -7.87
CA LYS A 49 -5.59 8.47 -8.27
C LYS A 49 -6.53 8.91 -7.15
N ALA A 50 -7.17 7.94 -6.46
CA ALA A 50 -8.01 8.23 -5.31
C ALA A 50 -7.23 8.87 -4.16
N ALA A 51 -6.02 8.39 -3.88
CA ALA A 51 -5.14 9.01 -2.88
C ALA A 51 -4.85 10.48 -3.21
N ARG A 52 -4.57 10.80 -4.48
CA ARG A 52 -4.40 12.19 -4.92
C ARG A 52 -5.67 13.02 -4.80
N ALA A 53 -6.79 12.50 -5.27
CA ALA A 53 -8.09 13.21 -5.20
C ALA A 53 -8.45 13.56 -3.75
N LEU A 54 -8.09 12.69 -2.81
CA LEU A 54 -8.31 12.86 -1.37
C LEU A 54 -7.19 13.66 -0.67
N ASP A 55 -6.18 14.15 -1.38
CA ASP A 55 -5.01 14.86 -0.85
C ASP A 55 -4.26 14.06 0.22
N LEU A 56 -4.22 12.73 0.09
CA LEU A 56 -3.47 11.88 1.02
C LEU A 56 -1.96 12.01 0.77
N PRO A 57 -1.14 12.04 1.82
CA PRO A 57 0.30 11.85 1.66
C PRO A 57 0.59 10.49 1.04
N VAL A 58 1.53 10.47 0.08
CA VAL A 58 1.95 9.25 -0.61
C VAL A 58 3.46 9.08 -0.49
N VAL A 59 3.89 7.89 -0.09
CA VAL A 59 5.30 7.48 -0.10
C VAL A 59 5.46 6.38 -1.13
N THR A 60 6.50 6.47 -1.97
CA THR A 60 6.77 5.49 -3.02
C THR A 60 8.20 5.00 -2.94
N THR A 61 8.39 3.70 -3.09
CA THR A 61 9.72 3.08 -3.06
C THR A 61 9.87 2.03 -4.16
N THR A 62 11.10 1.83 -4.60
CA THR A 62 11.54 0.76 -5.50
C THR A 62 12.69 0.00 -4.86
N THR A 63 12.96 -1.20 -5.33
CA THR A 63 14.13 -1.98 -4.93
C THR A 63 15.04 -2.23 -6.11
N SER A 64 16.32 -1.80 -5.98
CA SER A 64 17.37 -2.07 -6.97
C SER A 64 16.91 -1.84 -8.42
N SER A 65 16.37 -0.65 -8.70
CA SER A 65 15.69 -0.31 -9.97
C SER A 65 16.60 -0.43 -11.21
N GLU A 66 17.91 -0.38 -11.04
CA GLU A 66 18.89 -0.57 -12.10
C GLU A 66 19.18 -2.05 -12.43
N THR A 67 18.44 -2.98 -11.81
CA THR A 67 18.58 -4.42 -12.04
C THR A 67 17.40 -4.98 -12.84
N LEU A 68 17.22 -6.31 -12.80
CA LEU A 68 16.09 -7.00 -13.44
C LEU A 68 14.71 -6.53 -12.95
N TRP A 69 14.65 -5.90 -11.77
CA TRP A 69 13.38 -5.39 -11.24
C TRP A 69 12.88 -4.16 -12.02
N GLY A 70 13.81 -3.37 -12.58
CA GLY A 70 13.52 -2.20 -13.40
C GLY A 70 12.84 -1.07 -12.63
N PRO A 71 12.41 -0.01 -13.32
CA PRO A 71 11.73 1.13 -12.73
C PRO A 71 10.31 0.79 -12.27
N ALA A 72 9.69 1.73 -11.55
CA ALA A 72 8.26 1.68 -11.27
C ALA A 72 7.45 1.62 -12.58
N ILE A 73 6.29 0.96 -12.55
CA ILE A 73 5.43 0.86 -13.74
C ILE A 73 5.02 2.25 -14.23
N PRO A 74 5.05 2.50 -15.55
CA PRO A 74 4.75 3.82 -16.10
C PRO A 74 3.39 4.36 -15.70
N GLU A 75 2.40 3.48 -15.57
CA GLU A 75 1.04 3.86 -15.20
C GLU A 75 0.95 4.44 -13.78
N LEU A 76 1.72 3.91 -12.84
CA LEU A 76 1.79 4.46 -11.48
C LEU A 76 2.53 5.80 -11.48
N GLN A 77 3.62 5.92 -12.23
CA GLN A 77 4.35 7.19 -12.37
C GLN A 77 3.43 8.29 -12.97
N ALA A 78 2.63 7.94 -13.98
CA ALA A 78 1.67 8.86 -14.59
C ALA A 78 0.52 9.24 -13.64
N ALA A 79 0.10 8.33 -12.77
CA ALA A 79 -0.94 8.59 -11.76
C ALA A 79 -0.44 9.50 -10.63
N LEU A 80 0.87 9.53 -10.37
CA LEU A 80 1.53 10.30 -9.30
C LEU A 80 2.58 11.27 -9.89
N PRO A 81 2.18 12.27 -10.70
CA PRO A 81 3.13 13.18 -11.33
C PRO A 81 3.92 13.97 -10.28
N GLY A 82 5.24 14.01 -10.44
CA GLY A 82 6.15 14.70 -9.52
C GLY A 82 6.51 13.90 -8.26
N GLN A 83 5.99 12.70 -8.09
CA GLN A 83 6.33 11.83 -6.97
C GLN A 83 7.75 11.27 -7.12
N SER A 84 8.57 11.39 -6.06
CA SER A 84 9.90 10.77 -6.00
C SER A 84 9.79 9.34 -5.51
N PHE A 85 10.49 8.41 -6.15
CA PHE A 85 10.61 7.02 -5.73
C PHE A 85 11.93 6.82 -4.98
N ILE A 86 11.87 6.33 -3.73
CA ILE A 86 13.06 6.01 -2.94
C ILE A 86 13.56 4.64 -3.37
N ASP A 87 14.62 4.60 -4.17
CA ASP A 87 15.26 3.35 -4.56
C ASP A 87 16.18 2.83 -3.44
N ARG A 88 16.04 1.56 -3.08
CA ARG A 88 16.73 0.93 -1.96
C ARG A 88 17.17 -0.51 -2.28
N THR A 89 17.96 -1.10 -1.40
CA THR A 89 18.41 -2.50 -1.51
C THR A 89 17.90 -3.39 -0.39
N THR A 90 17.38 -2.82 0.70
CA THR A 90 16.78 -3.60 1.80
C THR A 90 15.54 -4.33 1.33
N VAL A 91 15.35 -5.59 1.73
CA VAL A 91 14.14 -6.36 1.38
C VAL A 91 12.91 -5.72 2.03
N ASN A 92 12.96 -5.47 3.33
CA ASN A 92 11.92 -4.71 4.01
C ASN A 92 12.13 -3.21 3.74
N ALA A 93 11.17 -2.57 3.10
CA ALA A 93 11.26 -1.14 2.80
C ALA A 93 11.44 -0.27 4.05
N TRP A 94 10.87 -0.68 5.18
CA TRP A 94 11.00 0.06 6.45
C TRP A 94 12.45 0.11 6.97
N ASP A 95 13.28 -0.87 6.63
CA ASP A 95 14.66 -0.94 7.10
C ASP A 95 15.60 0.07 6.39
N ASP A 96 15.13 0.73 5.35
CA ASP A 96 15.82 1.90 4.79
C ASP A 96 15.40 3.16 5.57
N PRO A 97 16.33 3.86 6.22
CA PRO A 97 16.01 5.02 7.06
C PRO A 97 15.35 6.18 6.28
N ARG A 98 15.54 6.26 4.97
CA ARG A 98 14.89 7.29 4.13
C ARG A 98 13.40 6.98 3.96
N VAL A 99 13.03 5.71 3.84
CA VAL A 99 11.64 5.26 3.74
C VAL A 99 10.93 5.49 5.08
N GLU A 100 11.52 5.05 6.18
CA GLU A 100 10.98 5.29 7.53
C GLU A 100 10.78 6.78 7.78
N ALA A 101 11.79 7.61 7.48
CA ALA A 101 11.70 9.05 7.64
C ALA A 101 10.59 9.67 6.80
N ALA A 102 10.42 9.23 5.54
CA ALA A 102 9.36 9.69 4.66
C ALA A 102 7.96 9.33 5.20
N ILE A 103 7.79 8.11 5.71
CA ILE A 103 6.53 7.67 6.33
C ILE A 103 6.23 8.51 7.58
N ARG A 104 7.18 8.69 8.48
CA ARG A 104 7.00 9.49 9.70
C ARG A 104 6.71 10.96 9.38
N ALA A 105 7.33 11.50 8.32
CA ALA A 105 7.12 12.87 7.86
C ALA A 105 5.69 13.13 7.35
N THR A 106 4.92 12.10 6.98
CA THR A 106 3.51 12.25 6.63
C THR A 106 2.67 12.75 7.80
N GLY A 107 3.10 12.52 9.04
CA GLY A 107 2.35 12.84 10.25
C GLY A 107 1.07 12.01 10.43
N ARG A 108 0.91 10.91 9.66
CA ARG A 108 -0.25 10.02 9.72
C ARG A 108 0.05 8.80 10.58
N ASN A 109 -0.96 8.30 11.28
CA ASN A 109 -0.84 7.10 12.12
C ASN A 109 -1.47 5.85 11.48
N LYS A 110 -2.21 6.00 10.39
CA LYS A 110 -2.81 4.91 9.62
C LYS A 110 -2.15 4.84 8.24
N LEU A 111 -1.60 3.67 7.92
CA LEU A 111 -0.81 3.47 6.70
C LEU A 111 -1.46 2.41 5.82
N VAL A 112 -1.77 2.76 4.59
CA VAL A 112 -2.28 1.83 3.57
C VAL A 112 -1.12 1.42 2.68
N PHE A 113 -0.78 0.14 2.67
CA PHE A 113 0.29 -0.42 1.84
C PHE A 113 -0.27 -1.10 0.60
N ALA A 114 0.39 -0.90 -0.52
CA ALA A 114 0.18 -1.64 -1.75
C ALA A 114 1.54 -1.95 -2.39
N GLY A 115 1.77 -3.18 -2.84
CA GLY A 115 3.09 -3.53 -3.38
C GLY A 115 3.18 -4.91 -4.03
N LEU A 116 4.24 -5.11 -4.74
CA LEU A 116 4.62 -6.35 -5.40
C LEU A 116 5.93 -6.90 -4.81
N SER A 117 5.89 -8.10 -4.23
CA SER A 117 4.76 -9.00 -4.02
C SER A 117 4.02 -8.69 -2.70
N LEU A 118 2.78 -9.18 -2.61
CA LEU A 118 1.92 -9.00 -1.44
C LEU A 118 2.59 -9.50 -0.14
N GLU A 119 3.09 -10.73 -0.15
CA GLU A 119 3.59 -11.43 1.05
C GLU A 119 4.99 -10.98 1.51
N VAL A 120 5.68 -10.15 0.69
CA VAL A 120 7.02 -9.62 1.00
C VAL A 120 7.01 -8.10 1.00
N CYS A 121 6.93 -7.49 -0.18
CA CYS A 121 7.15 -6.06 -0.33
C CYS A 121 6.05 -5.21 0.31
N ALA A 122 4.78 -5.65 0.26
CA ALA A 122 3.71 -5.01 1.00
C ALA A 122 3.67 -5.47 2.47
N ALA A 123 3.82 -6.77 2.72
CA ALA A 123 3.63 -7.34 4.05
C ALA A 123 4.70 -6.95 5.06
N PHE A 124 5.98 -6.98 4.69
CA PHE A 124 7.06 -6.74 5.66
C PHE A 124 7.02 -5.33 6.25
N PRO A 125 6.92 -4.26 5.47
CA PRO A 125 6.80 -2.92 6.03
C PRO A 125 5.47 -2.71 6.76
N ALA A 126 4.36 -3.32 6.33
CA ALA A 126 3.09 -3.23 7.04
C ALA A 126 3.16 -3.88 8.43
N MET A 127 3.73 -5.08 8.54
CA MET A 127 3.96 -5.74 9.84
C MET A 127 4.94 -4.95 10.72
N ARG A 128 5.95 -4.33 10.13
CA ARG A 128 6.87 -3.46 10.87
C ARG A 128 6.16 -2.22 11.38
N ALA A 129 5.31 -1.60 10.58
CA ALA A 129 4.51 -0.43 10.98
C ALA A 129 3.69 -0.71 12.24
N VAL A 130 3.04 -1.87 12.34
CA VAL A 130 2.30 -2.28 13.56
C VAL A 130 3.22 -2.33 14.78
N ARG A 131 4.43 -2.88 14.65
CA ARG A 131 5.41 -2.92 15.75
C ARG A 131 5.91 -1.54 16.17
N GLU A 132 5.91 -0.59 15.24
CA GLU A 132 6.29 0.81 15.48
C GLU A 132 5.12 1.68 15.99
N GLY A 133 3.96 1.07 16.24
CA GLY A 133 2.79 1.73 16.83
C GLY A 133 1.84 2.38 15.83
N PHE A 134 2.00 2.12 14.52
CA PHE A 134 1.03 2.53 13.50
C PHE A 134 -0.10 1.52 13.37
N GLU A 135 -1.24 1.97 12.87
CA GLU A 135 -2.25 1.08 12.32
C GLU A 135 -1.95 0.85 10.83
N ALA A 136 -1.78 -0.41 10.44
CA ALA A 136 -1.41 -0.78 9.09
C ALA A 136 -2.54 -1.53 8.37
N TYR A 137 -2.77 -1.14 7.14
CA TYR A 137 -3.73 -1.71 6.21
C TYR A 137 -2.99 -2.17 4.95
N VAL A 138 -3.43 -3.24 4.32
CA VAL A 138 -2.94 -3.67 3.01
C VAL A 138 -4.11 -3.73 2.05
N ALA A 139 -4.00 -2.98 0.95
CA ALA A 139 -4.94 -3.01 -0.17
C ALA A 139 -4.66 -4.26 -1.02
N VAL A 140 -5.29 -5.38 -0.66
CA VAL A 140 -4.89 -6.71 -1.17
C VAL A 140 -5.12 -6.90 -2.66
N ASP A 141 -6.06 -6.21 -3.26
CA ASP A 141 -6.34 -6.22 -4.70
C ASP A 141 -5.44 -5.28 -5.52
N ALA A 142 -4.73 -4.37 -4.84
CA ALA A 142 -3.64 -3.57 -5.39
C ALA A 142 -2.25 -4.19 -5.11
N CYS A 143 -2.20 -5.43 -4.63
CA CYS A 143 -1.01 -6.24 -4.39
C CYS A 143 -1.09 -7.52 -5.19
N GLY A 144 -0.12 -7.75 -6.07
CA GLY A 144 -0.02 -9.00 -6.81
C GLY A 144 1.05 -9.92 -6.24
N THR A 145 1.00 -11.21 -6.60
CA THR A 145 2.05 -12.18 -6.28
C THR A 145 2.16 -13.30 -7.32
N PHE A 146 3.05 -14.24 -7.08
CA PHE A 146 3.54 -15.20 -8.07
C PHE A 146 2.77 -16.52 -8.10
N ASP A 147 1.96 -16.80 -7.07
CA ASP A 147 0.99 -17.90 -7.01
C ASP A 147 -0.03 -17.71 -5.87
N MET A 148 -1.12 -18.49 -5.91
CA MET A 148 -2.20 -18.39 -4.92
C MET A 148 -1.77 -18.80 -3.50
N THR A 149 -0.86 -19.76 -3.37
CA THR A 149 -0.36 -20.18 -2.05
C THR A 149 0.34 -19.02 -1.32
N LYS A 150 1.16 -18.26 -2.06
CA LYS A 150 1.83 -17.06 -1.51
C LYS A 150 0.80 -16.00 -1.10
N ARG A 151 -0.21 -15.79 -1.93
CA ARG A 151 -1.29 -14.84 -1.62
C ARG A 151 -2.02 -15.22 -0.34
N GLU A 152 -2.50 -16.44 -0.26
CA GLU A 152 -3.29 -16.95 0.88
C GLU A 152 -2.48 -16.93 2.18
N THR A 153 -1.27 -17.46 2.15
CA THR A 153 -0.38 -17.47 3.33
C THR A 153 0.06 -16.06 3.72
N GLY A 154 0.27 -15.18 2.77
CA GLY A 154 0.58 -13.77 3.01
C GLY A 154 -0.54 -13.04 3.73
N ILE A 155 -1.79 -13.20 3.28
CA ILE A 155 -2.98 -12.60 3.91
C ILE A 155 -3.16 -13.14 5.34
N VAL A 156 -3.05 -14.45 5.54
CA VAL A 156 -3.14 -15.06 6.88
C VAL A 156 -2.08 -14.47 7.81
N ARG A 157 -0.83 -14.39 7.35
CA ARG A 157 0.27 -13.83 8.14
C ARG A 157 0.07 -12.36 8.48
N LEU A 158 -0.41 -11.55 7.55
CA LEU A 158 -0.74 -10.15 7.78
C LEU A 158 -1.78 -10.01 8.90
N ASN A 159 -2.89 -10.73 8.80
CA ASN A 159 -3.96 -10.67 9.80
C ASN A 159 -3.48 -11.14 11.19
N GLN A 160 -2.69 -12.20 11.25
CA GLN A 160 -2.09 -12.68 12.52
C GLN A 160 -1.11 -11.66 13.13
N SER A 161 -0.54 -10.77 12.32
CA SER A 161 0.41 -9.74 12.75
C SER A 161 -0.28 -8.41 13.12
N GLY A 162 -1.61 -8.36 13.10
CA GLY A 162 -2.38 -7.16 13.42
C GLY A 162 -2.53 -6.16 12.28
N VAL A 163 -2.19 -6.56 11.05
CA VAL A 163 -2.44 -5.77 9.85
C VAL A 163 -3.84 -6.05 9.33
N VAL A 164 -4.58 -5.03 8.96
CA VAL A 164 -5.93 -5.15 8.39
C VAL A 164 -5.82 -5.32 6.88
N THR A 165 -6.41 -6.37 6.33
CA THR A 165 -6.46 -6.63 4.88
C THR A 165 -7.82 -6.23 4.32
N VAL A 166 -7.83 -5.34 3.33
CA VAL A 166 -9.04 -4.76 2.72
C VAL A 166 -8.78 -4.54 1.22
N ASP A 167 -9.81 -4.43 0.42
CA ASP A 167 -9.68 -3.99 -0.97
C ASP A 167 -9.46 -2.46 -1.07
N ALA A 168 -8.83 -2.02 -2.16
CA ALA A 168 -8.46 -0.62 -2.35
C ALA A 168 -9.67 0.31 -2.40
N SER A 169 -10.76 -0.10 -3.05
CA SER A 169 -11.94 0.74 -3.19
C SER A 169 -12.65 0.97 -1.86
N SER A 170 -12.80 -0.07 -1.05
CA SER A 170 -13.39 0.06 0.30
C SER A 170 -12.59 1.02 1.18
N LEU A 171 -11.25 0.94 1.14
CA LEU A 171 -10.37 1.86 1.86
C LEU A 171 -10.59 3.33 1.42
N MET A 172 -10.64 3.57 0.12
CA MET A 172 -10.78 4.95 -0.40
C MET A 172 -12.18 5.52 -0.16
N ILE A 173 -13.22 4.69 -0.21
CA ILE A 173 -14.60 5.10 0.10
C ILE A 173 -14.74 5.42 1.60
N GLU A 174 -14.12 4.61 2.47
CA GLU A 174 -14.10 4.92 3.91
C GLU A 174 -13.41 6.27 4.18
N ILE A 175 -12.26 6.52 3.55
CA ILE A 175 -11.53 7.80 3.70
C ILE A 175 -12.33 8.97 3.11
N LEU A 176 -13.07 8.78 2.02
CA LEU A 176 -13.96 9.78 1.44
C LEU A 176 -15.05 10.20 2.44
N GLY A 177 -15.66 9.25 3.11
CA GLY A 177 -16.57 9.41 4.24
C GLY A 177 -17.95 9.96 3.92
N ASP A 178 -18.12 10.73 2.83
CA ASP A 178 -19.40 11.33 2.42
C ASP A 178 -19.49 11.42 0.90
N ASN A 179 -20.51 10.78 0.33
CA ASN A 179 -20.79 10.82 -1.11
C ASN A 179 -21.22 12.20 -1.62
N ALA A 180 -21.62 13.11 -0.74
CA ALA A 180 -21.87 14.51 -1.09
C ALA A 180 -20.57 15.34 -1.19
N SER A 181 -19.43 14.78 -0.86
CA SER A 181 -18.13 15.44 -1.00
C SER A 181 -17.89 15.83 -2.47
N PRO A 182 -17.37 17.05 -2.74
CA PRO A 182 -17.00 17.44 -4.11
C PRO A 182 -15.87 16.56 -4.69
N LYS A 183 -15.17 15.79 -3.86
CA LYS A 183 -14.13 14.84 -4.28
C LYS A 183 -14.68 13.48 -4.70
N ALA A 184 -15.94 13.17 -4.39
CA ALA A 184 -16.52 11.85 -4.67
C ALA A 184 -16.42 11.44 -6.15
N PRO A 185 -16.67 12.31 -7.16
CA PRO A 185 -16.57 11.94 -8.58
C PRO A 185 -15.15 11.55 -9.04
N GLU A 186 -14.12 11.96 -8.29
CA GLU A 186 -12.73 11.62 -8.61
C GLU A 186 -12.25 10.35 -7.88
N VAL A 187 -13.00 9.90 -6.86
CA VAL A 187 -12.70 8.68 -6.10
C VAL A 187 -13.36 7.46 -6.73
N TYR A 188 -14.56 7.64 -7.32
CA TYR A 188 -15.30 6.60 -8.03
C TYR A 188 -14.90 6.53 -9.51
#